data_f5408f8d0fa7abb8cb8dce5c7ae252b5
#
_entry.id   f5408f8d0fa7abb8cb8dce5c7ae252b5
#
_cell.length_a   1.000
_cell.length_b   1.000
_cell.length_c   1.000
_cell.angle_alpha   90.00
_cell.angle_beta   90.00
_cell.angle_gamma   90.00
#
_symmetry.space_group_name_H-M   'P 1'
#
loop_
_entity.id
_entity.type
_entity.pdbx_description
1 polymer ?
#
loop_
_entity_poly.entity_id
_entity_poly.type
_entity_poly.pdbx_seq_one_letter_code
_entity_poly.pdbx_strand_id
1 'polypeptide(L)'
;MSESSRKPLTPVKPVGMEVIFLYPCPFCGREVPLMAPTQPAMAQCDECRRNFPIVPVDERTLRYVKIMLANGRAAIDPDFL
;
A
#
# COMPACT_ATOMS: atom_id res chain seq x y z
N MET A 1 20.11 16.96 10.28
CA MET A 1 20.36 16.34 9.40
C MET A 1 21.43 16.51 8.63
N SER A 2 22.06 17.26 8.70
CA SER A 2 23.08 17.56 7.81
C SER A 2 24.28 16.69 7.88
N GLU A 3 24.48 15.96 8.95
CA GLU A 3 25.66 15.16 8.98
C GLU A 3 25.61 14.06 7.99
N SER A 4 24.41 13.65 7.56
CA SER A 4 24.35 12.60 6.57
C SER A 4 24.89 13.03 5.23
N SER A 5 25.02 14.32 4.97
CA SER A 5 25.52 14.76 3.70
C SER A 5 27.03 14.67 3.60
N ARG A 6 27.74 14.45 4.70
CA ARG A 6 29.18 14.37 4.64
C ARG A 6 29.67 13.04 4.14
N LYS A 7 28.93 11.98 4.37
CA LYS A 7 29.29 10.67 3.93
C LYS A 7 28.18 10.12 3.14
N PRO A 8 28.38 9.71 1.91
CA PRO A 8 27.32 9.09 1.13
C PRO A 8 26.88 7.80 1.80
N LEU A 9 25.58 7.64 1.92
CA LEU A 9 25.02 6.42 2.48
C LEU A 9 24.81 5.41 1.38
N THR A 10 24.94 4.15 1.73
CA THR A 10 24.62 3.07 0.79
C THR A 10 23.10 3.00 0.61
N PRO A 11 22.61 3.04 -0.62
CA PRO A 11 21.17 2.91 -0.81
C PRO A 11 20.66 1.58 -0.27
N VAL A 12 19.50 1.62 0.36
CA VAL A 12 18.92 0.41 0.96
C VAL A 12 17.85 -0.14 0.05
N LYS A 13 17.65 -1.44 0.15
CA LYS A 13 16.64 -2.13 -0.62
C LYS A 13 15.40 -2.35 0.25
N PRO A 14 14.23 -2.42 -0.37
CA PRO A 14 13.02 -2.68 0.41
C PRO A 14 13.03 -4.07 0.98
N VAL A 15 12.46 -4.23 2.17
CA VAL A 15 12.35 -5.53 2.82
C VAL A 15 10.90 -6.01 2.90
N GLY A 16 9.97 -5.21 2.43
CA GLY A 16 8.56 -5.60 2.43
C GLY A 16 7.75 -4.61 1.63
N MET A 17 6.51 -4.96 1.38
CA MET A 17 5.59 -4.08 0.67
C MET A 17 4.21 -4.21 1.28
N GLU A 18 3.45 -3.13 1.23
CA GLU A 18 2.05 -3.14 1.58
C GLU A 18 1.25 -2.76 0.35
N VAL A 19 0.08 -3.38 0.21
CA VAL A 19 -0.77 -3.14 -0.94
C VAL A 19 -1.94 -2.30 -0.49
N ILE A 20 -2.17 -1.19 -1.19
CA ILE A 20 -3.24 -0.27 -0.86
C ILE A 20 -4.27 -0.32 -1.97
N PHE A 21 -5.54 -0.47 -1.59
CA PHE A 21 -6.64 -0.46 -2.54
C PHE A 21 -7.45 0.82 -2.36
N LEU A 22 -7.94 1.37 -3.46
CA LEU A 22 -8.68 2.61 -3.43
C LEU A 22 -10.17 2.29 -3.52
N TYR A 23 -10.92 2.71 -2.51
CA TYR A 23 -12.36 2.45 -2.45
C TYR A 23 -13.10 3.76 -2.66
N PRO A 24 -13.94 3.85 -3.69
CA PRO A 24 -14.67 5.10 -3.92
C PRO A 24 -15.77 5.28 -2.89
N CYS A 25 -15.80 6.43 -2.27
CA CYS A 25 -16.84 6.76 -1.32
C CYS A 25 -18.17 6.95 -2.08
N PRO A 26 -19.22 6.23 -1.68
CA PRO A 26 -20.49 6.35 -2.40
C PRO A 26 -21.20 7.69 -2.19
N PHE A 27 -20.73 8.49 -1.26
CA PHE A 27 -21.37 9.77 -0.98
C PHE A 27 -20.69 10.95 -1.65
N CYS A 28 -19.37 10.96 -1.71
CA CYS A 28 -18.67 12.11 -2.30
C CYS A 28 -17.72 11.71 -3.43
N GLY A 29 -17.53 10.42 -3.69
CA GLY A 29 -16.71 9.99 -4.81
C GLY A 29 -15.22 9.97 -4.56
N ARG A 30 -14.76 10.33 -3.36
CA ARG A 30 -13.34 10.30 -3.06
C ARG A 30 -12.83 8.87 -3.02
N GLU A 31 -11.64 8.65 -3.56
CA GLU A 31 -11.00 7.35 -3.48
C GLU A 31 -10.25 7.23 -2.17
N VAL A 32 -10.77 6.39 -1.28
CA VAL A 32 -10.23 6.22 0.07
C VAL A 32 -9.23 5.09 0.07
N PRO A 33 -7.97 5.34 0.43
CA PRO A 33 -6.96 4.29 0.44
C PRO A 33 -7.08 3.43 1.69
N LEU A 34 -7.10 2.12 1.49
CA LEU A 34 -7.16 1.17 2.59
C LEU A 34 -6.12 0.10 2.39
N MET A 35 -5.49 -0.33 3.48
CA MET A 35 -4.47 -1.35 3.44
C MET A 35 -5.13 -2.71 3.27
N ALA A 36 -5.29 -3.14 2.05
CA ALA A 36 -5.74 -4.49 1.67
C ALA A 36 -6.61 -5.20 2.71
N PRO A 37 -7.83 -4.70 2.95
CA PRO A 37 -8.70 -5.35 3.94
C PRO A 37 -9.14 -6.71 3.42
N THR A 38 -8.96 -7.74 4.25
CA THR A 38 -9.30 -9.10 3.86
C THR A 38 -10.59 -9.60 4.51
N GLN A 39 -11.27 -8.74 5.27
CA GLN A 39 -12.55 -9.09 5.89
C GLN A 39 -13.55 -7.99 5.63
N PRO A 40 -14.85 -8.33 5.59
CA PRO A 40 -15.86 -7.29 5.46
C PRO A 40 -15.76 -6.28 6.58
N ALA A 41 -15.87 -5.01 6.24
CA ALA A 41 -15.69 -3.96 7.22
C ALA A 41 -16.39 -2.69 6.77
N MET A 42 -16.45 -1.72 7.69
CA MET A 42 -16.93 -0.38 7.38
C MET A 42 -15.72 0.52 7.27
N ALA A 43 -15.67 1.31 6.21
CA ALA A 43 -14.63 2.32 6.04
C ALA A 43 -15.21 3.69 6.29
N GLN A 44 -14.36 4.62 6.68
CA GLN A 44 -14.78 5.99 6.86
C GLN A 44 -14.05 6.87 5.85
N CYS A 45 -14.82 7.68 5.12
CA CYS A 45 -14.25 8.63 4.19
C CYS A 45 -13.62 9.78 4.98
N ASP A 46 -12.37 10.11 4.66
CA ASP A 46 -11.70 11.20 5.34
C ASP A 46 -12.14 12.57 4.82
N GLU A 47 -12.90 12.59 3.72
CA GLU A 47 -13.39 13.84 3.17
C GLU A 47 -14.75 14.20 3.75
N CYS A 48 -15.73 13.32 3.62
CA CYS A 48 -17.09 13.61 4.08
C CYS A 48 -17.41 12.99 5.44
N ARG A 49 -16.51 12.17 5.96
CA ARG A 49 -16.64 11.57 7.28
C ARG A 49 -17.76 10.56 7.41
N ARG A 50 -18.33 10.09 6.32
CA ARG A 50 -19.40 9.09 6.38
C ARG A 50 -18.79 7.71 6.29
N ASN A 51 -19.46 6.75 6.93
CA ASN A 51 -19.05 5.37 6.88
C ASN A 51 -19.76 4.64 5.76
N PHE A 52 -19.10 3.69 5.15
CA PHE A 52 -19.72 2.87 4.11
C PHE A 52 -19.13 1.47 4.15
N PRO A 53 -19.94 0.46 3.78
CA PRO A 53 -19.42 -0.91 3.77
C PRO A 53 -18.51 -1.13 2.57
N ILE A 54 -17.53 -2.00 2.74
CA ILE A 54 -16.59 -2.31 1.67
C ILE A 54 -16.59 -3.81 1.41
N VAL A 55 -16.25 -4.16 0.17
CA VAL A 55 -16.02 -5.54 -0.22
C VAL A 55 -14.54 -5.84 0.05
N PRO A 56 -14.23 -6.91 0.79
CA PRO A 56 -12.83 -7.21 1.09
C PRO A 56 -12.12 -7.74 -0.15
N VAL A 57 -10.79 -7.70 -0.11
CA VAL A 57 -9.98 -8.25 -1.17
C VAL A 57 -9.70 -9.71 -0.86
N ASP A 58 -9.35 -10.47 -1.91
CA ASP A 58 -9.06 -11.89 -1.76
C ASP A 58 -7.66 -12.04 -1.16
N GLU A 59 -7.61 -12.65 0.00
CA GLU A 59 -6.37 -12.85 0.71
C GLU A 59 -5.38 -13.70 -0.07
N ARG A 60 -5.87 -14.69 -0.80
CA ARG A 60 -5.00 -15.55 -1.59
C ARG A 60 -4.34 -14.79 -2.72
N THR A 61 -5.12 -13.97 -3.42
CA THR A 61 -4.60 -13.15 -4.51
C THR A 61 -3.57 -12.16 -3.97
N LEU A 62 -3.87 -11.56 -2.82
CA LEU A 62 -2.95 -10.63 -2.22
C LEU A 62 -1.64 -11.29 -1.85
N ARG A 63 -1.70 -12.48 -1.26
CA ARG A 63 -0.51 -13.22 -0.90
C ARG A 63 0.30 -13.60 -2.12
N TYR A 64 -0.40 -13.98 -3.21
CA TYR A 64 0.26 -14.34 -4.45
C TYR A 64 1.06 -13.15 -5.01
N VAL A 65 0.45 -11.97 -5.01
CA VAL A 65 1.12 -10.76 -5.51
C VAL A 65 2.36 -10.47 -4.67
N LYS A 66 2.27 -10.61 -3.36
CA LYS A 66 3.41 -10.35 -2.49
C LYS A 66 4.54 -11.36 -2.74
N ILE A 67 4.19 -12.61 -2.99
CA ILE A 67 5.18 -13.63 -3.30
C ILE A 67 5.81 -13.35 -4.65
N MET A 68 5.00 -13.04 -5.66
CA MET A 68 5.52 -12.79 -6.99
C MET A 68 6.47 -11.60 -7.02
N LEU A 69 6.20 -10.59 -6.20
CA LEU A 69 7.06 -9.43 -6.14
C LEU A 69 8.13 -9.54 -5.06
N ALA A 70 8.23 -10.70 -4.42
CA ALA A 70 9.22 -10.97 -3.38
C ALA A 70 9.23 -9.86 -2.34
N ASN A 71 8.04 -9.48 -1.85
CA ASN A 71 7.85 -8.42 -0.87
C ASN A 71 8.46 -7.10 -1.34
N GLY A 72 8.34 -6.83 -2.62
CA GLY A 72 8.80 -5.58 -3.19
C GLY A 72 10.18 -5.65 -3.82
N ARG A 73 10.93 -6.73 -3.57
CA ARG A 73 12.29 -6.79 -4.11
C ARG A 73 12.30 -6.92 -5.62
N ALA A 74 11.31 -7.61 -6.19
CA ALA A 74 11.25 -7.77 -7.62
C ALA A 74 10.92 -6.48 -8.35
N ALA A 75 10.47 -5.46 -7.61
CA ALA A 75 10.16 -4.17 -8.19
C ALA A 75 11.32 -3.18 -8.10
N ILE A 76 12.50 -3.65 -7.66
CA ILE A 76 13.65 -2.76 -7.54
C ILE A 76 14.10 -2.35 -8.94
N ASP A 77 14.38 -1.06 -9.08
CA ASP A 77 14.90 -0.53 -10.33
C ASP A 77 16.25 -1.18 -10.61
N PRO A 78 16.40 -1.86 -11.77
CA PRO A 78 17.66 -2.55 -12.05
C PRO A 78 18.86 -1.62 -12.16
N ASP A 79 18.64 -0.34 -12.38
CA ASP A 79 19.74 0.61 -12.44
C ASP A 79 20.40 0.82 -11.07
N PHE A 80 19.75 0.37 -10.00
CA PHE A 80 20.29 0.55 -8.67
C PHE A 80 20.73 -0.76 -8.03
N LEU A 81 20.82 -1.82 -8.80
CA LEU A 81 21.28 -3.11 -8.27
C LEU A 81 22.80 -3.21 -8.27
#